data_e00ce660364d2176755bd8791b6716cd
#
_entry.id   e00ce660364d2176755bd8791b6716cd
#
_cell.length_a   1.000
_cell.length_b   1.000
_cell.length_c   1.000
_cell.angle_alpha   90.00
_cell.angle_beta   90.00
_cell.angle_gamma   90.00
#
_symmetry.space_group_name_H-M   'P 1'
#
loop_
_entity.id
_entity.type
_entity.pdbx_description
1 polymer ?
#
loop_
_entity_poly.entity_id
_entity_poly.type
_entity_poly.pdbx_seq_one_letter_code
_entity_poly.pdbx_strand_id
1 'polypeptide(L)'
;MQFSSRLDRFGDEVFAALNARKVALEEAGRTIYNLSVGTPDFAPYDHVVDALIDAARDPQMWKYSLRDLPEMKQAVCDYYKRRFDVDGITPDMVCSVNGTQEGVGHFALALLDPGDVVLVPDPCYPVFEAGAKLAGAELSYYPLNAEHHFLPYVAGIDPVVADRAKYMIVSLPANPVGSVGTPELYEEIIAFAREHDLLIVHDNAYSDITYDGPRGGSFLSYPGALQVGVEFFSLSKSFNVTGARIGFLVGRADVVAAFSKLRSQIDFGMFLPLQKAAIAALTGPLEQVEDQRLAYQERRDALCAGLESLGWERPNAHGSMFIWCKLPGGRTDSMAFCEELMDKAGV
;
A
#
# COMPACT_ATOMS: atom_id res chain seq x y z
N MET A 1 -18.83 12.14 29.30
CA MET A 1 -19.14 11.86 27.89
C MET A 1 -18.60 10.50 27.58
N GLN A 2 -19.35 9.60 26.96
CA GLN A 2 -18.85 8.28 26.52
C GLN A 2 -18.51 8.35 25.06
N PHE A 3 -17.31 7.88 24.69
CA PHE A 3 -16.87 7.81 23.29
C PHE A 3 -17.44 6.56 22.59
N SER A 4 -17.28 6.49 21.28
CA SER A 4 -17.71 5.33 20.50
C SER A 4 -16.90 4.10 20.87
N SER A 5 -17.57 2.97 21.10
CA SER A 5 -16.92 1.67 21.33
C SER A 5 -16.10 1.16 20.15
N ARG A 6 -16.21 1.80 18.97
CA ARG A 6 -15.30 1.50 17.84
C ARG A 6 -13.85 1.78 18.21
N LEU A 7 -13.57 2.76 19.06
CA LEU A 7 -12.21 3.10 19.50
C LEU A 7 -11.56 2.00 20.34
N ASP A 8 -12.38 1.22 21.06
CA ASP A 8 -11.90 0.11 21.89
C ASP A 8 -11.31 -1.06 21.07
N ARG A 9 -11.53 -1.04 19.75
CA ARG A 9 -10.98 -2.04 18.80
C ARG A 9 -9.55 -1.75 18.36
N PHE A 10 -9.02 -0.57 18.71
CA PHE A 10 -7.67 -0.13 18.35
C PHE A 10 -6.77 -0.15 19.58
N GLY A 11 -5.58 -0.71 19.43
CA GLY A 11 -4.55 -0.65 20.47
C GLY A 11 -3.80 0.68 20.46
N ASP A 12 -2.89 0.84 21.41
CA ASP A 12 -1.99 2.00 21.48
C ASP A 12 -1.05 2.04 20.25
N GLU A 13 -0.69 3.24 19.85
CA GLU A 13 0.15 3.47 18.68
C GLU A 13 1.62 3.15 18.98
N VAL A 14 2.06 1.94 18.64
CA VAL A 14 3.42 1.43 18.87
C VAL A 14 4.50 2.38 18.34
N PHE A 15 4.28 2.94 17.14
CA PHE A 15 5.21 3.90 16.53
C PHE A 15 5.36 5.20 17.32
N ALA A 16 4.32 5.64 18.04
CA ALA A 16 4.40 6.85 18.86
C ALA A 16 5.39 6.68 20.02
N ALA A 17 5.40 5.53 20.70
CA ALA A 17 6.32 5.24 21.79
C ALA A 17 7.77 5.16 21.32
N LEU A 18 8.03 4.44 20.21
CA LEU A 18 9.37 4.36 19.61
C LEU A 18 9.89 5.73 19.14
N ASN A 19 9.02 6.53 18.52
CA ASN A 19 9.39 7.87 18.09
C ASN A 19 9.69 8.81 19.28
N ALA A 20 8.93 8.75 20.35
CA ALA A 20 9.21 9.53 21.56
C ALA A 20 10.57 9.17 22.17
N ARG A 21 10.91 7.87 22.19
CA ARG A 21 12.23 7.40 22.65
C ARG A 21 13.35 7.90 21.75
N LYS A 22 13.18 7.80 20.42
CA LYS A 22 14.13 8.33 19.44
C LYS A 22 14.42 9.82 19.69
N VAL A 23 13.38 10.63 19.80
CA VAL A 23 13.51 12.07 20.05
C VAL A 23 14.29 12.34 21.34
N ALA A 24 13.98 11.64 22.43
CA ALA A 24 14.68 11.79 23.71
C ALA A 24 16.19 11.46 23.61
N LEU A 25 16.55 10.44 22.83
CA LEU A 25 17.95 10.07 22.60
C LEU A 25 18.70 11.11 21.72
N GLU A 26 18.04 11.63 20.69
CA GLU A 26 18.57 12.70 19.84
C GLU A 26 18.78 14.01 20.64
N GLU A 27 17.85 14.38 21.52
CA GLU A 27 17.99 15.52 22.45
C GLU A 27 19.13 15.32 23.45
N ALA A 28 19.42 14.07 23.82
CA ALA A 28 20.58 13.72 24.63
C ALA A 28 21.91 13.69 23.84
N GLY A 29 21.91 14.11 22.59
CA GLY A 29 23.09 14.23 21.72
C GLY A 29 23.52 12.92 21.05
N ARG A 30 22.68 11.89 21.01
CA ARG A 30 22.98 10.65 20.29
C ARG A 30 22.58 10.73 18.82
N THR A 31 23.41 10.18 17.96
CA THR A 31 23.03 9.96 16.55
C THR A 31 22.16 8.72 16.46
N ILE A 32 20.98 8.85 15.82
CA ILE A 32 20.07 7.72 15.57
C ILE A 32 19.91 7.55 14.06
N TYR A 33 20.21 6.34 13.58
CA TYR A 33 19.97 5.92 12.19
C TYR A 33 18.57 5.33 12.08
N ASN A 34 17.61 6.17 11.70
CA ASN A 34 16.20 5.77 11.65
C ASN A 34 15.89 4.93 10.41
N LEU A 35 15.67 3.63 10.59
CA LEU A 35 15.23 2.68 9.57
C LEU A 35 13.75 2.28 9.71
N SER A 36 12.99 2.97 10.58
CA SER A 36 11.62 2.54 10.94
C SER A 36 10.53 3.03 9.99
N VAL A 37 10.76 4.09 9.22
CA VAL A 37 9.72 4.76 8.44
C VAL A 37 9.98 4.60 6.95
N GLY A 38 9.04 3.94 6.25
CA GLY A 38 9.09 3.77 4.81
C GLY A 38 8.67 5.02 4.03
N THR A 39 9.40 6.13 4.22
CA THR A 39 9.22 7.37 3.45
C THR A 39 10.40 7.55 2.50
N PRO A 40 10.17 7.74 1.19
CA PRO A 40 11.22 8.13 0.26
C PRO A 40 11.97 9.39 0.72
N ASP A 41 13.28 9.38 0.61
CA ASP A 41 14.15 10.52 0.88
C ASP A 41 14.62 11.24 -0.40
N PHE A 42 14.10 10.83 -1.54
CA PHE A 42 14.29 11.51 -2.82
C PHE A 42 13.34 12.70 -2.97
N ALA A 43 13.78 13.73 -3.71
CA ALA A 43 12.91 14.83 -4.05
C ALA A 43 11.78 14.39 -4.99
N PRO A 44 10.59 15.03 -4.92
CA PRO A 44 9.59 14.90 -5.97
C PRO A 44 10.16 15.34 -7.33
N TYR A 45 9.66 14.79 -8.42
CA TYR A 45 10.16 15.12 -9.76
C TYR A 45 9.73 16.53 -10.19
N ASP A 46 10.63 17.30 -10.80
CA ASP A 46 10.40 18.71 -11.13
C ASP A 46 9.12 18.93 -11.93
N HIS A 47 8.86 18.13 -12.95
CA HIS A 47 7.66 18.25 -13.78
C HIS A 47 6.35 18.06 -12.99
N VAL A 48 6.36 17.29 -11.89
CA VAL A 48 5.22 17.09 -10.99
C VAL A 48 5.03 18.31 -10.11
N VAL A 49 6.14 18.85 -9.59
CA VAL A 49 6.15 20.07 -8.74
C VAL A 49 5.72 21.28 -9.55
N ASP A 50 6.24 21.45 -10.76
CA ASP A 50 5.90 22.57 -11.66
C ASP A 50 4.41 22.54 -12.03
N ALA A 51 3.85 21.39 -12.36
CA ALA A 51 2.43 21.25 -12.66
C ALA A 51 1.54 21.61 -11.45
N LEU A 52 1.96 21.27 -10.23
CA LEU A 52 1.29 21.68 -9.01
C LEU A 52 1.30 23.18 -8.82
N ILE A 53 2.49 23.79 -8.97
CA ILE A 53 2.69 25.23 -8.78
C ILE A 53 1.89 26.04 -9.82
N ASP A 54 1.93 25.63 -11.07
CA ASP A 54 1.21 26.32 -12.15
C ASP A 54 -0.31 26.21 -11.96
N ALA A 55 -0.80 25.04 -11.61
CA ALA A 55 -2.23 24.88 -11.30
C ALA A 55 -2.64 25.69 -10.06
N ALA A 56 -1.80 25.76 -9.02
CA ALA A 56 -2.11 26.50 -7.80
C ALA A 56 -2.15 28.03 -8.02
N ARG A 57 -1.55 28.54 -9.09
CA ARG A 57 -1.65 29.98 -9.48
C ARG A 57 -3.01 30.34 -10.10
N ASP A 58 -3.76 29.36 -10.63
CA ASP A 58 -5.08 29.59 -11.17
C ASP A 58 -6.14 29.62 -10.05
N PRO A 59 -6.83 30.77 -9.82
CA PRO A 59 -7.87 30.86 -8.80
C PRO A 59 -9.04 29.89 -9.02
N GLN A 60 -9.27 29.39 -10.23
CA GLN A 60 -10.33 28.42 -10.52
C GLN A 60 -10.01 27.05 -9.92
N MET A 61 -8.74 26.73 -9.71
CA MET A 61 -8.28 25.46 -9.11
C MET A 61 -8.45 25.41 -7.59
N TRP A 62 -8.93 26.50 -6.95
CA TRP A 62 -9.22 26.55 -5.50
C TRP A 62 -10.69 26.27 -5.17
N LYS A 63 -11.50 25.94 -6.15
CA LYS A 63 -12.89 25.54 -5.94
C LYS A 63 -12.99 24.08 -5.49
N TYR A 64 -14.11 23.72 -4.89
CA TYR A 64 -14.41 22.33 -4.60
C TYR A 64 -14.31 21.46 -5.86
N SER A 65 -13.65 20.35 -5.77
CA SER A 65 -13.44 19.45 -6.91
C SER A 65 -14.62 18.52 -7.16
N LEU A 66 -15.69 18.55 -6.42
CA LEU A 66 -16.92 17.74 -6.47
C LEU A 66 -16.84 16.41 -7.26
N ARG A 67 -15.95 16.30 -8.21
CA ARG A 67 -15.63 15.14 -9.06
C ARG A 67 -14.16 15.19 -9.48
N ASP A 68 -13.61 14.03 -9.72
CA ASP A 68 -12.30 13.90 -10.36
C ASP A 68 -12.31 14.53 -11.76
N LEU A 69 -11.22 15.20 -12.13
CA LEU A 69 -11.04 15.73 -13.48
C LEU A 69 -11.08 14.57 -14.50
N PRO A 70 -11.87 14.71 -15.60
CA PRO A 70 -11.91 13.67 -16.63
C PRO A 70 -10.53 13.32 -17.19
N GLU A 71 -9.68 14.33 -17.40
CA GLU A 71 -8.30 14.15 -17.85
C GLU A 71 -7.42 13.40 -16.86
N MET A 72 -7.67 13.51 -15.54
CA MET A 72 -6.95 12.73 -14.55
C MET A 72 -7.34 11.25 -14.62
N LYS A 73 -8.63 10.95 -14.70
CA LYS A 73 -9.11 9.58 -14.85
C LYS A 73 -8.57 8.93 -16.12
N GLN A 74 -8.55 9.69 -17.24
CA GLN A 74 -7.97 9.22 -18.49
C GLN A 74 -6.47 8.96 -18.34
N ALA A 75 -5.71 9.85 -17.66
CA ALA A 75 -4.29 9.67 -17.41
C ALA A 75 -4.01 8.39 -16.60
N VAL A 76 -4.87 8.03 -15.65
CA VAL A 76 -4.77 6.73 -14.94
C VAL A 76 -4.99 5.56 -15.89
N CYS A 77 -6.04 5.60 -16.74
CA CYS A 77 -6.29 4.54 -17.73
C CYS A 77 -5.09 4.35 -18.66
N ASP A 78 -4.55 5.45 -19.19
CA ASP A 78 -3.41 5.45 -20.12
C ASP A 78 -2.13 4.96 -19.43
N TYR A 79 -1.94 5.32 -18.14
CA TYR A 79 -0.81 4.85 -17.35
C TYR A 79 -0.87 3.34 -17.13
N TYR A 80 -2.02 2.78 -16.76
CA TYR A 80 -2.20 1.35 -16.58
C TYR A 80 -1.93 0.59 -17.89
N LYS A 81 -2.40 1.11 -19.02
CA LYS A 81 -2.09 0.53 -20.33
C LYS A 81 -0.59 0.60 -20.65
N ARG A 82 0.02 1.79 -20.50
CA ARG A 82 1.43 2.03 -20.85
C ARG A 82 2.39 1.31 -19.91
N ARG A 83 2.11 1.33 -18.61
CA ARG A 83 3.05 0.87 -17.57
C ARG A 83 2.88 -0.58 -17.21
N PHE A 84 1.65 -1.06 -17.16
CA PHE A 84 1.30 -2.39 -16.68
C PHE A 84 0.69 -3.30 -17.75
N ASP A 85 0.53 -2.82 -18.97
CA ASP A 85 -0.14 -3.51 -20.09
C ASP A 85 -1.56 -3.98 -19.76
N VAL A 86 -2.29 -3.20 -18.98
CA VAL A 86 -3.68 -3.50 -18.62
C VAL A 86 -4.62 -2.89 -19.64
N ASP A 87 -5.37 -3.75 -20.34
CA ASP A 87 -6.42 -3.35 -21.26
C ASP A 87 -7.79 -3.30 -20.56
N GLY A 88 -8.68 -2.45 -21.09
CA GLY A 88 -10.08 -2.45 -20.68
C GLY A 88 -10.42 -1.60 -19.45
N ILE A 89 -9.46 -0.86 -18.88
CA ILE A 89 -9.76 0.13 -17.84
C ILE A 89 -10.39 1.37 -18.51
N THR A 90 -11.54 1.78 -17.97
CA THR A 90 -12.29 2.95 -18.42
C THR A 90 -12.42 3.98 -17.28
N PRO A 91 -12.70 5.27 -17.57
CA PRO A 91 -12.74 6.31 -16.54
C PRO A 91 -13.76 6.08 -15.41
N ASP A 92 -14.81 5.30 -15.61
CA ASP A 92 -15.76 4.90 -14.57
C ASP A 92 -15.21 3.83 -13.62
N MET A 93 -14.13 3.17 -14.01
CA MET A 93 -13.36 2.22 -13.19
C MET A 93 -12.28 2.89 -12.35
N VAL A 94 -12.24 4.23 -12.28
CA VAL A 94 -11.20 5.00 -11.57
C VAL A 94 -11.84 5.99 -10.60
N CYS A 95 -11.35 5.98 -9.35
CA CYS A 95 -11.68 6.97 -8.31
C CYS A 95 -10.39 7.41 -7.60
N SER A 96 -10.16 8.73 -7.48
CA SER A 96 -9.03 9.21 -6.67
C SER A 96 -9.26 8.97 -5.18
N VAL A 97 -8.18 8.87 -4.40
CA VAL A 97 -8.20 8.80 -2.94
C VAL A 97 -7.13 9.73 -2.36
N ASN A 98 -7.35 10.27 -1.17
CA ASN A 98 -6.38 11.12 -0.47
C ASN A 98 -5.26 10.28 0.17
N GLY A 99 -4.56 9.54 -0.69
CA GLY A 99 -3.62 8.47 -0.35
C GLY A 99 -4.33 7.14 -0.10
N THR A 100 -3.65 6.05 -0.46
CA THR A 100 -4.25 4.70 -0.39
C THR A 100 -4.58 4.27 1.04
N GLN A 101 -3.90 4.80 2.06
CA GLN A 101 -4.26 4.54 3.47
C GLN A 101 -5.68 5.03 3.80
N GLU A 102 -6.03 6.24 3.40
CA GLU A 102 -7.38 6.78 3.57
C GLU A 102 -8.38 5.98 2.74
N GLY A 103 -8.03 5.69 1.48
CA GLY A 103 -8.86 4.90 0.59
C GLY A 103 -9.20 3.53 1.16
N VAL A 104 -8.21 2.74 1.58
CA VAL A 104 -8.40 1.41 2.18
C VAL A 104 -9.18 1.51 3.50
N GLY A 105 -8.88 2.52 4.32
CA GLY A 105 -9.59 2.74 5.59
C GLY A 105 -11.08 2.98 5.42
N HIS A 106 -11.50 3.73 4.40
CA HIS A 106 -12.91 3.99 4.10
C HIS A 106 -13.57 2.93 3.20
N PHE A 107 -12.79 2.16 2.45
CA PHE A 107 -13.30 1.17 1.51
C PHE A 107 -14.23 0.15 2.16
N ALA A 108 -13.86 -0.30 3.34
CA ALA A 108 -14.64 -1.23 4.13
C ALA A 108 -16.07 -0.72 4.41
N LEU A 109 -16.21 0.58 4.70
CA LEU A 109 -17.51 1.20 4.97
C LEU A 109 -18.47 1.22 3.76
N ALA A 110 -17.93 1.06 2.54
CA ALA A 110 -18.75 1.00 1.34
C ALA A 110 -19.26 -0.41 1.04
N LEU A 111 -18.61 -1.46 1.57
CA LEU A 111 -18.83 -2.84 1.15
C LEU A 111 -19.27 -3.78 2.28
N LEU A 112 -18.99 -3.41 3.55
CA LEU A 112 -19.20 -4.28 4.69
C LEU A 112 -20.32 -3.78 5.60
N ASP A 113 -21.11 -4.72 6.05
CA ASP A 113 -21.98 -4.58 7.20
C ASP A 113 -21.34 -5.23 8.46
N PRO A 114 -21.75 -4.85 9.67
CA PRO A 114 -21.29 -5.50 10.90
C PRO A 114 -21.50 -7.02 10.88
N GLY A 115 -20.43 -7.78 11.11
CA GLY A 115 -20.42 -9.25 11.08
C GLY A 115 -20.02 -9.87 9.74
N ASP A 116 -19.84 -9.09 8.68
CA ASP A 116 -19.22 -9.58 7.44
C ASP A 116 -17.76 -9.98 7.70
N VAL A 117 -17.26 -10.97 6.96
CA VAL A 117 -15.91 -11.51 7.12
C VAL A 117 -14.96 -10.90 6.08
N VAL A 118 -13.74 -10.59 6.51
CA VAL A 118 -12.64 -10.11 5.66
C VAL A 118 -11.42 -10.99 5.85
N LEU A 119 -10.81 -11.44 4.76
CA LEU A 119 -9.52 -12.12 4.77
C LEU A 119 -8.39 -11.10 4.74
N VAL A 120 -7.54 -11.12 5.78
CA VAL A 120 -6.44 -10.18 5.98
C VAL A 120 -5.12 -10.93 6.12
N PRO A 121 -4.03 -10.49 5.45
CA PRO A 121 -2.72 -11.14 5.62
C PRO A 121 -2.16 -10.91 7.03
N ASP A 122 -1.37 -11.87 7.54
CA ASP A 122 -0.64 -11.75 8.79
C ASP A 122 0.82 -12.20 8.58
N PRO A 123 1.81 -11.29 8.73
CA PRO A 123 1.69 -9.86 9.12
C PRO A 123 1.15 -8.98 7.99
N CYS A 124 0.64 -7.79 8.34
CA CYS A 124 0.10 -6.84 7.38
C CYS A 124 0.33 -5.37 7.74
N TYR A 125 0.08 -4.50 6.78
CA TYR A 125 0.02 -3.06 7.03
C TYR A 125 -1.24 -2.72 7.87
N PRO A 126 -1.12 -1.98 8.99
CA PRO A 126 -2.21 -1.83 9.98
C PRO A 126 -3.54 -1.31 9.43
N VAL A 127 -3.53 -0.54 8.35
CA VAL A 127 -4.77 0.00 7.76
C VAL A 127 -5.69 -1.09 7.20
N PHE A 128 -5.16 -2.26 6.85
CA PHE A 128 -5.95 -3.37 6.33
C PHE A 128 -6.96 -3.88 7.35
N GLU A 129 -6.55 -3.92 8.60
CA GLU A 129 -7.44 -4.24 9.71
C GLU A 129 -8.35 -3.07 10.09
N ALA A 130 -7.79 -1.84 10.08
CA ALA A 130 -8.45 -0.67 10.61
C ALA A 130 -9.79 -0.38 9.91
N GLY A 131 -9.82 -0.44 8.57
CA GLY A 131 -11.05 -0.24 7.80
C GLY A 131 -12.14 -1.24 8.16
N ALA A 132 -11.79 -2.53 8.20
CA ALA A 132 -12.72 -3.59 8.57
C ALA A 132 -13.21 -3.47 10.02
N LYS A 133 -12.31 -3.13 10.96
CA LYS A 133 -12.67 -2.85 12.36
C LYS A 133 -13.65 -1.68 12.49
N LEU A 134 -13.46 -0.61 11.71
CA LEU A 134 -14.38 0.55 11.68
C LEU A 134 -15.77 0.17 11.15
N ALA A 135 -15.83 -0.69 10.13
CA ALA A 135 -17.08 -1.20 9.58
C ALA A 135 -17.80 -2.19 10.52
N GLY A 136 -17.12 -2.73 11.53
CA GLY A 136 -17.66 -3.73 12.43
C GLY A 136 -17.54 -5.16 11.93
N ALA A 137 -16.70 -5.40 10.94
CA ALA A 137 -16.47 -6.70 10.36
C ALA A 137 -15.66 -7.64 11.27
N GLU A 138 -15.71 -8.93 10.96
CA GLU A 138 -14.86 -10.00 11.52
C GLU A 138 -13.61 -10.13 10.66
N LEU A 139 -12.43 -10.18 11.31
CA LEU A 139 -11.16 -10.41 10.64
C LEU A 139 -10.82 -11.90 10.69
N SER A 140 -10.54 -12.48 9.54
CA SER A 140 -9.94 -13.82 9.44
C SER A 140 -8.57 -13.68 8.79
N TYR A 141 -7.53 -14.14 9.51
CA TYR A 141 -6.16 -13.97 9.08
C TYR A 141 -5.68 -15.17 8.26
N TYR A 142 -4.94 -14.90 7.19
CA TYR A 142 -4.16 -15.90 6.49
C TYR A 142 -2.67 -15.60 6.64
N PRO A 143 -1.84 -16.62 6.96
CA PRO A 143 -0.45 -16.37 7.31
C PRO A 143 0.43 -16.10 6.08
N LEU A 144 1.31 -15.10 6.20
CA LEU A 144 2.45 -14.92 5.32
C LEU A 144 3.70 -15.43 6.05
N ASN A 145 4.10 -16.64 5.81
CA ASN A 145 5.17 -17.34 6.52
C ASN A 145 6.30 -17.80 5.60
N ALA A 146 7.43 -18.19 6.19
CA ALA A 146 8.61 -18.63 5.44
C ALA A 146 8.39 -19.92 4.63
N GLU A 147 7.48 -20.79 5.05
CA GLU A 147 7.13 -22.03 4.36
C GLU A 147 6.56 -21.76 2.96
N HIS A 148 5.80 -20.67 2.82
CA HIS A 148 5.23 -20.19 1.57
C HIS A 148 5.92 -18.92 1.05
N HIS A 149 7.20 -18.73 1.36
CA HIS A 149 8.00 -17.57 0.91
C HIS A 149 7.36 -16.21 1.22
N PHE A 150 6.60 -16.14 2.32
CA PHE A 150 5.81 -14.96 2.72
C PHE A 150 4.81 -14.49 1.64
N LEU A 151 4.30 -15.41 0.84
CA LEU A 151 3.26 -15.20 -0.15
C LEU A 151 1.92 -15.77 0.34
N PRO A 152 0.77 -15.26 -0.13
CA PRO A 152 -0.52 -15.86 0.14
C PRO A 152 -0.57 -17.32 -0.32
N TYR A 153 -0.98 -18.22 0.57
CA TYR A 153 -1.25 -19.61 0.24
C TYR A 153 -2.76 -19.87 0.33
N VAL A 154 -3.46 -19.58 -0.78
CA VAL A 154 -4.93 -19.59 -0.81
C VAL A 154 -5.52 -20.98 -0.58
N ALA A 155 -4.82 -22.05 -0.99
CA ALA A 155 -5.25 -23.43 -0.73
C ALA A 155 -5.24 -23.82 0.76
N GLY A 156 -4.58 -23.04 1.62
CA GLY A 156 -4.57 -23.23 3.07
C GLY A 156 -5.69 -22.48 3.80
N ILE A 157 -6.47 -21.66 3.11
CA ILE A 157 -7.59 -20.92 3.71
C ILE A 157 -8.79 -21.90 3.85
N ASP A 158 -9.41 -21.92 5.04
CA ASP A 158 -10.60 -22.73 5.30
C ASP A 158 -11.72 -22.32 4.33
N PRO A 159 -12.24 -23.26 3.49
CA PRO A 159 -13.31 -22.97 2.53
C PRO A 159 -14.57 -22.39 3.19
N VAL A 160 -14.90 -22.82 4.40
CA VAL A 160 -16.06 -22.29 5.14
C VAL A 160 -15.88 -20.81 5.47
N VAL A 161 -14.66 -20.39 5.75
CA VAL A 161 -14.34 -18.99 6.00
C VAL A 161 -14.32 -18.21 4.68
N ALA A 162 -13.73 -18.79 3.63
CA ALA A 162 -13.67 -18.20 2.30
C ALA A 162 -15.06 -17.91 1.73
N ASP A 163 -15.99 -18.86 1.85
CA ASP A 163 -17.40 -18.71 1.40
C ASP A 163 -18.18 -17.62 2.15
N ARG A 164 -17.73 -17.23 3.35
CA ARG A 164 -18.31 -16.13 4.14
C ARG A 164 -17.65 -14.79 3.89
N ALA A 165 -16.45 -14.81 3.31
CA ALA A 165 -15.67 -13.59 3.16
C ALA A 165 -16.23 -12.70 2.04
N LYS A 166 -16.33 -11.40 2.30
CA LYS A 166 -16.71 -10.41 1.28
C LYS A 166 -15.55 -10.02 0.38
N TYR A 167 -14.37 -9.89 0.98
CA TYR A 167 -13.16 -9.63 0.23
C TYR A 167 -11.90 -10.18 0.92
N MET A 168 -10.87 -10.36 0.12
CA MET A 168 -9.51 -10.68 0.54
C MET A 168 -8.58 -9.52 0.20
N ILE A 169 -7.82 -9.04 1.18
CA ILE A 169 -6.77 -8.04 0.94
C ILE A 169 -5.49 -8.76 0.55
N VAL A 170 -4.88 -8.34 -0.55
CA VAL A 170 -3.57 -8.81 -1.03
C VAL A 170 -2.66 -7.60 -1.22
N SER A 171 -1.48 -7.59 -0.62
CA SER A 171 -0.49 -6.51 -0.78
C SER A 171 0.79 -7.08 -1.40
N LEU A 172 1.05 -6.74 -2.66
CA LEU A 172 2.21 -7.21 -3.41
C LEU A 172 2.68 -6.13 -4.40
N PRO A 173 3.92 -5.66 -4.32
CA PRO A 173 4.98 -6.02 -3.36
C PRO A 173 4.60 -5.76 -1.91
N ALA A 174 4.87 -6.73 -1.03
CA ALA A 174 4.28 -6.78 0.30
C ALA A 174 4.91 -5.81 1.30
N ASN A 175 4.06 -5.17 2.09
CA ASN A 175 4.42 -4.45 3.32
C ASN A 175 3.84 -5.23 4.52
N PRO A 176 4.66 -5.75 5.46
CA PRO A 176 6.09 -5.47 5.63
C PRO A 176 7.06 -6.53 5.07
N VAL A 177 6.58 -7.65 4.54
CA VAL A 177 7.40 -8.85 4.33
C VAL A 177 8.28 -8.83 3.08
N GLY A 178 8.14 -7.84 2.17
CA GLY A 178 9.01 -7.65 1.02
C GLY A 178 8.88 -8.67 -0.11
N SER A 179 7.85 -9.53 -0.10
CA SER A 179 7.60 -10.51 -1.16
C SER A 179 6.96 -9.87 -2.38
N VAL A 180 7.20 -10.46 -3.56
CA VAL A 180 6.66 -10.03 -4.86
C VAL A 180 5.84 -11.17 -5.44
N GLY A 181 4.65 -10.84 -5.96
CA GLY A 181 3.77 -11.83 -6.58
C GLY A 181 4.32 -12.39 -7.88
N THR A 182 4.01 -13.66 -8.17
CA THR A 182 4.29 -14.31 -9.45
C THR A 182 3.03 -14.40 -10.29
N PRO A 183 3.15 -14.60 -11.61
CA PRO A 183 1.98 -14.83 -12.46
C PRO A 183 1.10 -15.97 -11.97
N GLU A 184 1.70 -17.08 -11.60
CA GLU A 184 1.00 -18.29 -11.12
C GLU A 184 0.20 -17.99 -9.85
N LEU A 185 0.79 -17.24 -8.91
CA LEU A 185 0.09 -16.84 -7.68
C LEU A 185 -1.13 -15.97 -7.99
N TYR A 186 -1.00 -15.01 -8.90
CA TYR A 186 -2.15 -14.16 -9.27
C TYR A 186 -3.25 -14.95 -9.96
N GLU A 187 -2.92 -15.95 -10.79
CA GLU A 187 -3.90 -16.87 -11.38
C GLU A 187 -4.61 -17.70 -10.31
N GLU A 188 -3.88 -18.22 -9.31
CA GLU A 188 -4.45 -18.94 -8.17
C GLU A 188 -5.39 -18.05 -7.34
N ILE A 189 -5.00 -16.81 -7.05
CA ILE A 189 -5.83 -15.84 -6.32
C ILE A 189 -7.11 -15.53 -7.09
N ILE A 190 -7.03 -15.34 -8.41
CA ILE A 190 -8.20 -15.08 -9.26
C ILE A 190 -9.15 -16.29 -9.30
N ALA A 191 -8.60 -17.50 -9.40
CA ALA A 191 -9.39 -18.73 -9.36
C ALA A 191 -10.11 -18.88 -8.02
N PHE A 192 -9.39 -18.68 -6.92
CA PHE A 192 -9.94 -18.70 -5.57
C PHE A 192 -11.06 -17.66 -5.37
N ALA A 193 -10.85 -16.43 -5.86
CA ALA A 193 -11.85 -15.38 -5.78
C ALA A 193 -13.14 -15.74 -6.54
N ARG A 194 -13.03 -16.41 -7.67
CA ARG A 194 -14.20 -16.90 -8.44
C ARG A 194 -14.91 -18.06 -7.79
N GLU A 195 -14.16 -19.00 -7.22
CA GLU A 195 -14.71 -20.17 -6.53
C GLU A 195 -15.56 -19.77 -5.34
N HIS A 196 -15.12 -18.80 -4.55
CA HIS A 196 -15.76 -18.36 -3.31
C HIS A 196 -16.58 -17.06 -3.45
N ASP A 197 -16.79 -16.55 -4.66
CA ASP A 197 -17.51 -15.29 -4.95
C ASP A 197 -17.06 -14.11 -4.09
N LEU A 198 -15.75 -13.97 -3.86
CA LEU A 198 -15.16 -12.90 -3.08
C LEU A 198 -14.42 -11.88 -3.94
N LEU A 199 -14.29 -10.65 -3.44
CA LEU A 199 -13.56 -9.58 -4.10
C LEU A 199 -12.09 -9.60 -3.67
N ILE A 200 -11.16 -9.43 -4.62
CA ILE A 200 -9.75 -9.15 -4.30
C ILE A 200 -9.55 -7.63 -4.18
N VAL A 201 -9.00 -7.21 -3.06
CA VAL A 201 -8.56 -5.83 -2.82
C VAL A 201 -7.04 -5.82 -2.81
N HIS A 202 -6.45 -5.45 -3.94
CA HIS A 202 -5.00 -5.45 -4.11
C HIS A 202 -4.41 -4.10 -3.70
N ASP A 203 -3.45 -4.09 -2.77
CA ASP A 203 -2.66 -2.90 -2.44
C ASP A 203 -1.36 -2.92 -3.23
N ASN A 204 -1.23 -1.99 -4.17
CA ASN A 204 -0.11 -1.86 -5.10
C ASN A 204 0.68 -0.56 -4.89
N ALA A 205 0.99 -0.26 -3.63
CA ALA A 205 1.74 0.95 -3.30
C ALA A 205 3.22 0.90 -3.72
N TYR A 206 3.77 -0.29 -4.00
CA TYR A 206 5.18 -0.53 -4.27
C TYR A 206 5.45 -1.14 -5.64
N SER A 207 4.54 -0.98 -6.60
CA SER A 207 4.63 -1.56 -7.95
C SER A 207 5.96 -1.32 -8.67
N ASP A 208 6.61 -0.19 -8.41
CA ASP A 208 7.87 0.19 -9.06
C ASP A 208 9.13 -0.15 -8.24
N ILE A 209 8.96 -0.69 -7.03
CA ILE A 209 10.09 -1.04 -6.14
C ILE A 209 10.16 -2.56 -6.03
N THR A 210 10.73 -3.17 -7.06
CA THR A 210 11.05 -4.61 -7.13
C THR A 210 12.49 -4.81 -7.53
N TYR A 211 13.10 -5.91 -7.08
CA TYR A 211 14.53 -6.18 -7.21
C TYR A 211 14.76 -7.54 -7.87
N ASP A 212 15.93 -7.70 -8.50
CA ASP A 212 16.45 -8.98 -9.02
C ASP A 212 15.56 -9.72 -10.06
N GLY A 213 14.58 -9.03 -10.64
CA GLY A 213 13.62 -9.66 -11.54
C GLY A 213 12.92 -8.66 -12.47
N PRO A 214 11.84 -9.08 -13.10
CA PRO A 214 11.02 -8.17 -13.88
C PRO A 214 10.44 -7.06 -12.99
N ARG A 215 10.19 -5.91 -13.62
CA ARG A 215 9.51 -4.80 -12.91
C ARG A 215 8.18 -5.27 -12.36
N GLY A 216 7.81 -4.75 -11.20
CA GLY A 216 6.49 -4.95 -10.62
C GLY A 216 5.39 -4.53 -11.60
N GLY A 217 4.24 -5.14 -11.46
CA GLY A 217 3.09 -4.98 -12.33
C GLY A 217 1.84 -4.61 -11.56
N SER A 218 0.72 -4.84 -12.21
CA SER A 218 -0.60 -4.70 -11.62
C SER A 218 -1.28 -6.07 -11.57
N PHE A 219 -1.97 -6.36 -10.47
CA PHE A 219 -2.91 -7.50 -10.38
C PHE A 219 -3.93 -7.47 -11.53
N LEU A 220 -4.36 -6.27 -11.94
CA LEU A 220 -5.37 -6.09 -12.98
C LEU A 220 -4.89 -6.50 -14.38
N SER A 221 -3.59 -6.76 -14.59
CA SER A 221 -3.06 -7.25 -15.88
C SER A 221 -3.34 -8.74 -16.12
N TYR A 222 -3.73 -9.49 -15.10
CA TYR A 222 -3.96 -10.92 -15.23
C TYR A 222 -5.38 -11.23 -15.72
N PRO A 223 -5.55 -12.27 -16.58
CA PRO A 223 -6.84 -12.62 -17.15
C PRO A 223 -7.89 -12.91 -16.09
N GLY A 224 -8.94 -12.11 -16.08
CA GLY A 224 -10.05 -12.26 -15.13
C GLY A 224 -9.94 -11.42 -13.87
N ALA A 225 -8.85 -10.72 -13.63
CA ALA A 225 -8.69 -9.85 -12.47
C ALA A 225 -9.71 -8.71 -12.42
N LEU A 226 -10.00 -8.09 -13.56
CA LEU A 226 -11.00 -7.02 -13.66
C LEU A 226 -12.44 -7.46 -13.32
N GLN A 227 -12.74 -8.77 -13.32
CA GLN A 227 -14.04 -9.28 -12.91
C GLN A 227 -14.13 -9.55 -11.42
N VAL A 228 -13.00 -9.79 -10.75
CA VAL A 228 -12.96 -10.23 -9.34
C VAL A 228 -12.26 -9.23 -8.43
N GLY A 229 -11.70 -8.12 -8.94
CA GLY A 229 -10.87 -7.29 -8.07
C GLY A 229 -10.84 -5.81 -8.36
N VAL A 230 -10.28 -5.12 -7.39
CA VAL A 230 -9.88 -3.71 -7.45
C VAL A 230 -8.46 -3.57 -6.92
N GLU A 231 -7.80 -2.50 -7.34
CA GLU A 231 -6.42 -2.19 -6.93
C GLU A 231 -6.32 -0.78 -6.37
N PHE A 232 -5.68 -0.63 -5.22
CA PHE A 232 -5.23 0.66 -4.70
C PHE A 232 -3.83 0.96 -5.21
N PHE A 233 -3.71 1.98 -6.04
CA PHE A 233 -2.46 2.44 -6.63
C PHE A 233 -2.03 3.78 -6.04
N SER A 234 -0.77 3.91 -5.63
CA SER A 234 -0.25 5.09 -4.93
C SER A 234 0.86 5.78 -5.71
N LEU A 235 0.81 7.11 -5.79
CA LEU A 235 1.93 7.91 -6.31
C LEU A 235 3.00 8.19 -5.24
N SER A 236 2.72 7.87 -3.98
CA SER A 236 3.58 8.20 -2.85
C SER A 236 5.02 7.72 -2.99
N LYS A 237 5.20 6.46 -3.48
CA LYS A 237 6.50 5.79 -3.47
C LYS A 237 7.22 5.91 -4.81
N SER A 238 6.51 5.79 -5.92
CA SER A 238 7.08 5.89 -7.26
C SER A 238 7.48 7.32 -7.65
N PHE A 239 6.75 8.32 -7.12
CA PHE A 239 6.94 9.73 -7.49
C PHE A 239 7.39 10.62 -6.32
N ASN A 240 7.74 10.06 -5.17
CA ASN A 240 8.24 10.78 -3.98
C ASN A 240 7.29 11.86 -3.44
N VAL A 241 6.00 11.66 -3.57
CA VAL A 241 4.96 12.63 -3.19
C VAL A 241 4.12 12.16 -1.99
N THR A 242 4.76 11.52 -1.01
CA THR A 242 4.07 10.93 0.15
C THR A 242 3.17 11.91 0.88
N GLY A 243 3.63 13.15 1.08
CA GLY A 243 2.90 14.23 1.75
C GLY A 243 1.75 14.82 0.93
N ALA A 244 1.75 14.66 -0.39
CA ALA A 244 0.69 15.16 -1.27
C ALA A 244 -0.60 14.33 -1.19
N ARG A 245 -0.55 13.11 -0.63
CA ARG A 245 -1.69 12.23 -0.43
C ARG A 245 -2.47 11.92 -1.72
N ILE A 246 -1.78 11.40 -2.73
CA ILE A 246 -2.35 11.06 -4.03
C ILE A 246 -2.35 9.55 -4.22
N GLY A 247 -3.53 8.98 -4.51
CA GLY A 247 -3.71 7.58 -4.88
C GLY A 247 -5.01 7.38 -5.65
N PHE A 248 -5.24 6.15 -6.08
CA PHE A 248 -6.39 5.78 -6.87
C PHE A 248 -6.92 4.41 -6.45
N LEU A 249 -8.23 4.24 -6.51
CA LEU A 249 -8.90 2.95 -6.57
C LEU A 249 -9.24 2.69 -8.05
N VAL A 250 -8.80 1.55 -8.56
CA VAL A 250 -8.97 1.15 -9.97
C VAL A 250 -9.49 -0.28 -10.03
N GLY A 251 -10.41 -0.59 -10.94
CA GLY A 251 -10.92 -1.96 -11.14
C GLY A 251 -12.42 -2.03 -11.34
N ARG A 252 -13.10 -3.03 -10.80
CA ARG A 252 -14.53 -3.28 -11.00
C ARG A 252 -15.37 -2.00 -10.87
N ALA A 253 -16.08 -1.64 -11.95
CA ALA A 253 -16.82 -0.37 -12.04
C ALA A 253 -17.92 -0.24 -10.98
N ASP A 254 -18.62 -1.33 -10.64
CA ASP A 254 -19.66 -1.36 -9.62
C ASP A 254 -19.09 -1.08 -8.21
N VAL A 255 -17.93 -1.65 -7.89
CA VAL A 255 -17.23 -1.42 -6.63
C VAL A 255 -16.69 0.01 -6.55
N VAL A 256 -16.08 0.49 -7.63
CA VAL A 256 -15.60 1.89 -7.72
C VAL A 256 -16.77 2.87 -7.58
N ALA A 257 -17.92 2.58 -8.18
CA ALA A 257 -19.13 3.42 -8.05
C ALA A 257 -19.67 3.43 -6.61
N ALA A 258 -19.71 2.27 -5.94
CA ALA A 258 -20.13 2.17 -4.53
C ALA A 258 -19.20 2.97 -3.61
N PHE A 259 -17.89 2.83 -3.79
CA PHE A 259 -16.89 3.60 -3.03
C PHE A 259 -16.98 5.11 -3.31
N SER A 260 -17.13 5.51 -4.57
CA SER A 260 -17.31 6.92 -4.95
C SER A 260 -18.56 7.53 -4.33
N LYS A 261 -19.65 6.75 -4.22
CA LYS A 261 -20.88 7.19 -3.52
C LYS A 261 -20.63 7.43 -2.04
N LEU A 262 -19.93 6.51 -1.34
CA LEU A 262 -19.56 6.71 0.05
C LEU A 262 -18.68 7.96 0.20
N ARG A 263 -17.62 8.06 -0.60
CA ARG A 263 -16.65 9.14 -0.55
C ARG A 263 -17.30 10.51 -0.74
N SER A 264 -18.30 10.63 -1.59
CA SER A 264 -19.06 11.88 -1.79
C SER A 264 -19.78 12.39 -0.51
N GLN A 265 -19.91 11.54 0.51
CA GLN A 265 -20.48 11.91 1.80
C GLN A 265 -19.40 12.20 2.87
N ILE A 266 -18.13 11.93 2.57
CA ILE A 266 -16.99 12.12 3.49
C ILE A 266 -16.18 13.36 3.08
N ASP A 267 -15.84 13.47 1.81
CA ASP A 267 -15.09 14.59 1.24
C ASP A 267 -15.68 15.02 -0.13
N PHE A 268 -15.24 16.17 -0.63
CA PHE A 268 -15.63 16.66 -1.94
C PHE A 268 -14.58 16.36 -3.03
N GLY A 269 -13.70 15.40 -2.80
CA GLY A 269 -12.67 14.99 -3.73
C GLY A 269 -11.31 15.64 -3.51
N MET A 270 -10.35 15.22 -4.33
CA MET A 270 -8.96 15.66 -4.24
C MET A 270 -8.81 17.12 -4.71
N PHE A 271 -7.99 17.91 -4.03
CA PHE A 271 -7.64 19.27 -4.40
C PHE A 271 -7.18 19.36 -5.87
N LEU A 272 -7.78 20.28 -6.66
CA LEU A 272 -7.58 20.32 -8.11
C LEU A 272 -6.11 20.46 -8.56
N PRO A 273 -5.27 21.29 -7.92
CA PRO A 273 -3.83 21.34 -8.24
C PRO A 273 -3.11 20.01 -8.02
N LEU A 274 -3.50 19.21 -7.03
CA LEU A 274 -2.95 17.86 -6.84
C LEU A 274 -3.37 16.91 -7.96
N GLN A 275 -4.58 17.07 -8.51
CA GLN A 275 -5.00 16.31 -9.69
C GLN A 275 -4.16 16.66 -10.92
N LYS A 276 -3.77 17.93 -11.10
CA LYS A 276 -2.85 18.34 -12.19
C LYS A 276 -1.45 17.77 -11.99
N ALA A 277 -0.94 17.78 -10.76
CA ALA A 277 0.32 17.11 -10.42
C ALA A 277 0.26 15.59 -10.69
N ALA A 278 -0.86 14.95 -10.36
CA ALA A 278 -1.07 13.53 -10.65
C ALA A 278 -1.06 13.25 -12.17
N ILE A 279 -1.70 14.09 -12.98
CA ILE A 279 -1.66 13.99 -14.44
C ILE A 279 -0.22 14.08 -14.93
N ALA A 280 0.55 15.08 -14.47
CA ALA A 280 1.95 15.24 -14.86
C ALA A 280 2.80 14.01 -14.48
N ALA A 281 2.63 13.46 -13.28
CA ALA A 281 3.30 12.24 -12.85
C ALA A 281 2.97 11.05 -13.76
N LEU A 282 1.68 10.83 -14.03
CA LEU A 282 1.20 9.69 -14.80
C LEU A 282 1.51 9.78 -16.30
N THR A 283 1.64 10.98 -16.87
CA THR A 283 1.92 11.19 -18.30
C THR A 283 3.38 11.50 -18.60
N GLY A 284 4.16 11.85 -17.57
CA GLY A 284 5.57 12.21 -17.67
C GLY A 284 6.52 11.04 -17.92
N PRO A 285 7.82 11.33 -17.95
CA PRO A 285 8.88 10.33 -18.09
C PRO A 285 8.99 9.43 -16.87
N LEU A 286 9.48 8.20 -17.03
CA LEU A 286 9.62 7.20 -15.97
C LEU A 286 11.09 6.82 -15.68
N GLU A 287 12.05 7.48 -16.31
CA GLU A 287 13.48 7.23 -16.12
C GLU A 287 13.88 7.43 -14.65
N GLN A 288 13.39 8.49 -14.02
CA GLN A 288 13.66 8.77 -12.61
C GLN A 288 13.07 7.72 -11.64
N VAL A 289 11.97 7.07 -12.03
CA VAL A 289 11.39 5.94 -11.27
C VAL A 289 12.36 4.77 -11.28
N GLU A 290 13.00 4.51 -12.43
CA GLU A 290 14.00 3.44 -12.55
C GLU A 290 15.28 3.77 -11.79
N ASP A 291 15.80 4.99 -11.89
CA ASP A 291 16.99 5.43 -11.15
C ASP A 291 16.78 5.29 -9.65
N GLN A 292 15.60 5.65 -9.16
CA GLN A 292 15.21 5.49 -7.76
C GLN A 292 15.14 4.01 -7.35
N ARG A 293 14.56 3.15 -8.20
CA ARG A 293 14.50 1.70 -7.95
C ARG A 293 15.90 1.12 -7.81
N LEU A 294 16.84 1.51 -8.69
CA LEU A 294 18.24 1.09 -8.62
C LEU A 294 18.91 1.56 -7.34
N ALA A 295 18.69 2.80 -6.92
CA ALA A 295 19.22 3.31 -5.66
C ALA A 295 18.65 2.55 -4.44
N TYR A 296 17.37 2.18 -4.45
CA TYR A 296 16.83 1.31 -3.40
C TYR A 296 17.42 -0.09 -3.43
N GLN A 297 17.69 -0.63 -4.61
CA GLN A 297 18.34 -1.95 -4.75
C GLN A 297 19.75 -1.92 -4.15
N GLU A 298 20.56 -0.89 -4.42
CA GLU A 298 21.88 -0.73 -3.82
C GLU A 298 21.81 -0.68 -2.28
N ARG A 299 20.86 0.08 -1.72
CA ARG A 299 20.64 0.16 -0.28
C ARG A 299 20.22 -1.18 0.33
N ARG A 300 19.29 -1.88 -0.34
CA ARG A 300 18.86 -3.22 0.04
C ARG A 300 20.04 -4.18 0.07
N ASP A 301 20.87 -4.19 -0.99
CA ASP A 301 22.01 -5.08 -1.11
C ASP A 301 23.04 -4.83 -0.01
N ALA A 302 23.35 -3.55 0.26
CA ALA A 302 24.28 -3.15 1.31
C ALA A 302 23.79 -3.60 2.69
N LEU A 303 22.49 -3.40 3.00
CA LEU A 303 21.93 -3.79 4.29
C LEU A 303 21.86 -5.31 4.43
N CYS A 304 21.41 -6.03 3.42
CA CYS A 304 21.37 -7.50 3.43
C CYS A 304 22.76 -8.10 3.62
N ALA A 305 23.76 -7.64 2.88
CA ALA A 305 25.15 -8.09 3.02
C ALA A 305 25.71 -7.79 4.42
N GLY A 306 25.37 -6.62 4.98
CA GLY A 306 25.75 -6.26 6.34
C GLY A 306 25.16 -7.21 7.39
N LEU A 307 23.87 -7.51 7.29
CA LEU A 307 23.19 -8.44 8.19
C LEU A 307 23.74 -9.86 8.06
N GLU A 308 23.95 -10.37 6.84
CA GLU A 308 24.54 -11.68 6.59
C GLU A 308 25.97 -11.79 7.17
N SER A 309 26.77 -10.72 7.07
CA SER A 309 28.12 -10.68 7.65
C SER A 309 28.14 -10.77 9.17
N LEU A 310 27.02 -10.38 9.82
CA LEU A 310 26.81 -10.52 11.27
C LEU A 310 26.17 -11.86 11.67
N GLY A 311 25.98 -12.77 10.71
CA GLY A 311 25.41 -14.09 10.95
C GLY A 311 23.89 -14.15 10.99
N TRP A 312 23.18 -13.14 10.49
CA TRP A 312 21.75 -13.22 10.32
C TRP A 312 21.39 -14.13 9.14
N GLU A 313 20.22 -14.77 9.22
CA GLU A 313 19.65 -15.42 8.04
C GLU A 313 19.39 -14.36 6.95
N ARG A 314 19.51 -14.75 5.66
CA ARG A 314 19.27 -13.82 4.56
C ARG A 314 17.86 -13.24 4.66
N PRO A 315 17.69 -11.91 4.67
CA PRO A 315 16.38 -11.28 4.75
C PRO A 315 15.53 -11.55 3.52
N ASN A 316 14.20 -11.60 3.72
CA ASN A 316 13.26 -11.51 2.60
C ASN A 316 13.14 -10.04 2.15
N ALA A 317 13.59 -9.73 0.94
CA ALA A 317 13.69 -8.36 0.44
C ALA A 317 13.67 -8.34 -1.10
N HIS A 318 12.61 -8.88 -1.71
CA HIS A 318 12.45 -8.95 -3.17
C HIS A 318 11.74 -7.72 -3.75
N GLY A 319 11.00 -7.00 -2.91
CA GLY A 319 10.29 -5.77 -3.30
C GLY A 319 9.92 -4.92 -2.09
N SER A 320 9.25 -3.81 -2.36
CA SER A 320 8.99 -2.72 -1.41
C SER A 320 10.28 -2.08 -0.88
N MET A 321 10.19 -1.21 0.11
CA MET A 321 11.36 -0.59 0.75
C MET A 321 11.65 -1.19 2.14
N PHE A 322 11.05 -2.34 2.44
CA PHE A 322 11.19 -3.02 3.72
C PHE A 322 12.07 -4.27 3.57
N ILE A 323 12.82 -4.56 4.62
CA ILE A 323 13.59 -5.79 4.76
C ILE A 323 13.00 -6.57 5.92
N TRP A 324 12.50 -7.76 5.62
CA TRP A 324 11.91 -8.66 6.60
C TRP A 324 12.91 -9.76 6.98
N CYS A 325 13.31 -9.79 8.23
CA CYS A 325 14.30 -10.77 8.72
C CYS A 325 13.93 -11.33 10.08
N LYS A 326 14.35 -12.57 10.31
CA LYS A 326 14.22 -13.21 11.59
C LYS A 326 15.19 -12.61 12.59
N LEU A 327 14.75 -12.42 13.84
CA LEU A 327 15.62 -11.92 14.88
C LEU A 327 16.78 -12.88 15.17
N PRO A 328 18.01 -12.37 15.44
CA PRO A 328 19.17 -13.20 15.72
C PRO A 328 19.08 -13.87 17.08
N GLY A 329 19.79 -14.99 17.25
CA GLY A 329 19.96 -15.66 18.54
C GLY A 329 18.69 -16.26 19.13
N GLY A 330 17.67 -16.58 18.30
CA GLY A 330 16.40 -17.18 18.76
C GLY A 330 15.49 -16.23 19.53
N ARG A 331 15.72 -14.93 19.44
CA ARG A 331 14.84 -13.91 20.04
C ARG A 331 13.47 -13.92 19.35
N THR A 332 12.42 -13.61 20.10
CA THR A 332 11.04 -13.56 19.61
C THR A 332 10.34 -12.23 19.89
N ASP A 333 10.88 -11.39 20.80
CA ASP A 333 10.34 -10.08 21.13
C ASP A 333 11.04 -9.01 20.27
N SER A 334 10.38 -8.59 19.19
CA SER A 334 10.89 -7.58 18.26
C SER A 334 10.88 -6.16 18.86
N MET A 335 9.94 -5.86 19.74
CA MET A 335 9.88 -4.54 20.39
C MET A 335 11.05 -4.33 21.33
N ALA A 336 11.27 -5.27 22.25
CA ALA A 336 12.41 -5.23 23.15
C ALA A 336 13.75 -5.22 22.38
N PHE A 337 13.81 -5.91 21.23
CA PHE A 337 15.00 -5.91 20.39
C PHE A 337 15.24 -4.54 19.72
N CYS A 338 14.20 -3.90 19.17
CA CYS A 338 14.31 -2.55 18.60
C CYS A 338 14.71 -1.50 19.64
N GLU A 339 14.15 -1.57 20.86
CA GLU A 339 14.56 -0.69 21.96
C GLU A 339 16.04 -0.89 22.34
N GLU A 340 16.49 -2.15 22.37
CA GLU A 340 17.90 -2.47 22.63
C GLU A 340 18.83 -1.96 21.54
N LEU A 341 18.44 -2.07 20.25
CA LEU A 341 19.20 -1.53 19.12
C LEU A 341 19.32 -0.01 19.20
N MET A 342 18.21 0.65 19.49
CA MET A 342 18.17 2.11 19.62
C MET A 342 19.08 2.58 20.77
N ASP A 343 19.03 1.91 21.92
CA ASP A 343 19.82 2.26 23.10
C ASP A 343 21.31 1.95 22.96
N LYS A 344 21.67 0.84 22.35
CA LYS A 344 23.07 0.38 22.29
C LYS A 344 23.77 0.80 21.01
N ALA A 345 23.09 0.74 19.87
CA ALA A 345 23.68 0.97 18.56
C ALA A 345 23.21 2.26 17.88
N GLY A 346 22.14 2.89 18.34
CA GLY A 346 21.58 4.07 17.70
C GLY A 346 20.86 3.75 16.39
N VAL A 347 20.17 2.60 16.30
CA VAL A 347 19.43 2.17 15.12
C VAL A 347 17.96 1.98 15.47
#